data_0661765a63e292a063ab225c3aae1863
#
_entry.id   0661765a63e292a063ab225c3aae1863
#
_cell.length_a   1.000
_cell.length_b   1.000
_cell.length_c   1.000
_cell.angle_alpha   90.00
_cell.angle_beta   90.00
_cell.angle_gamma   90.00
#
_symmetry.space_group_name_H-M   'P 1'
#
loop_
_entity.id
_entity.type
_entity.pdbx_description
1 polymer ?
#
loop_
_entity_poly.entity_id
_entity_poly.type
_entity_poly.pdbx_seq_one_letter_code
_entity_poly.pdbx_strand_id
1 'polypeptide(L)'
;HDKLSNWTTAYSRKFYTDNGFFFKRGGMEICRGADGERWEELKRKVASGKAFGTNVRLVTPAEIKEMFPLIEEDMVQGGMFDPDAGLVIPRSQTVAGKLVDAAEKSGKLKVFGNTPAQSLIVENGHIKGVVTHRGTIMADHVIVCAGLWGRLIAEMVGGALPVMPVDHPLTFFGPYNEFEGTGKDIGFPLLRDQGNSAYMRDTGDPKTTEGGQIEWG
;
A
#
# COMPACT_ATOMS: atom_id res chain seq x y z
N HIS A 1 -11.56 -4.06 7.95
CA HIS A 1 -12.24 -5.15 8.68
C HIS A 1 -13.68 -5.35 8.23
N ASP A 2 -14.12 -4.68 7.19
CA ASP A 2 -15.43 -4.86 6.60
C ASP A 2 -15.36 -5.73 5.34
N LYS A 3 -16.52 -6.19 4.89
CA LYS A 3 -16.63 -7.07 3.72
C LYS A 3 -16.10 -6.41 2.43
N LEU A 4 -16.33 -5.11 2.26
CA LEU A 4 -15.92 -4.40 1.06
C LEU A 4 -14.39 -4.29 0.97
N SER A 5 -13.72 -3.92 2.06
CA SER A 5 -12.25 -3.84 2.14
C SER A 5 -11.60 -5.20 1.85
N ASN A 6 -12.13 -6.27 2.43
CA ASN A 6 -11.63 -7.62 2.16
C ASN A 6 -11.82 -8.01 0.69
N TRP A 7 -12.98 -7.72 0.11
CA TRP A 7 -13.26 -8.01 -1.29
C TRP A 7 -12.34 -7.21 -2.24
N THR A 8 -12.20 -5.91 -2.03
CA THR A 8 -11.35 -5.06 -2.89
C THR A 8 -9.88 -5.48 -2.83
N THR A 9 -9.39 -5.82 -1.63
CA THR A 9 -8.01 -6.31 -1.45
C THR A 9 -7.79 -7.65 -2.15
N ALA A 10 -8.71 -8.60 -1.99
CA ALA A 10 -8.65 -9.90 -2.65
C ALA A 10 -8.72 -9.77 -4.18
N TYR A 11 -9.60 -8.90 -4.69
CA TYR A 11 -9.72 -8.60 -6.11
C TYR A 11 -8.41 -8.01 -6.68
N SER A 12 -7.86 -6.99 -6.00
CA SER A 12 -6.62 -6.35 -6.42
C SER A 12 -5.44 -7.32 -6.42
N ARG A 13 -5.31 -8.14 -5.37
CA ARG A 13 -4.28 -9.18 -5.30
C ARG A 13 -4.39 -10.16 -6.46
N LYS A 14 -5.61 -10.66 -6.72
CA LYS A 14 -5.84 -11.55 -7.86
C LYS A 14 -5.45 -10.88 -9.17
N PHE A 15 -5.88 -9.65 -9.41
CA PHE A 15 -5.54 -8.90 -10.61
C PHE A 15 -4.02 -8.76 -10.78
N TYR A 16 -3.29 -8.35 -9.75
CA TYR A 16 -1.83 -8.23 -9.82
C TYR A 16 -1.14 -9.57 -10.02
N THR A 17 -1.64 -10.64 -9.39
CA THR A 17 -1.10 -12.00 -9.57
C THR A 17 -1.29 -12.49 -11.00
N ASP A 18 -2.50 -12.36 -11.54
CA ASP A 18 -2.84 -12.81 -12.89
C ASP A 18 -2.03 -12.06 -13.97
N ASN A 19 -1.59 -10.84 -13.69
CA ASN A 19 -0.79 -10.01 -14.59
C ASN A 19 0.72 -10.05 -14.30
N GLY A 20 1.19 -10.87 -13.37
CA GLY A 20 2.61 -11.00 -13.03
C GLY A 20 3.19 -9.78 -12.28
N PHE A 21 2.35 -9.03 -11.60
CA PHE A 21 2.73 -7.83 -10.85
C PHE A 21 2.77 -8.04 -9.32
N PHE A 22 2.68 -9.26 -8.86
CA PHE A 22 2.63 -9.57 -7.44
C PHE A 22 3.65 -10.63 -7.04
N PHE A 23 4.42 -10.32 -6.02
CA PHE A 23 5.34 -11.25 -5.39
C PHE A 23 4.84 -11.58 -3.98
N LYS A 24 4.31 -12.78 -3.81
CA LYS A 24 3.77 -13.26 -2.54
C LYS A 24 4.90 -13.61 -1.58
N ARG A 25 4.92 -13.00 -0.40
CA ARG A 25 5.93 -13.25 0.64
C ARG A 25 5.33 -13.37 2.04
N GLY A 26 4.08 -13.02 2.20
CA GLY A 26 3.41 -12.88 3.48
C GLY A 26 3.55 -11.49 4.08
N GLY A 27 2.75 -11.24 5.09
CA GLY A 27 2.79 -10.01 5.88
C GLY A 27 2.41 -10.28 7.33
N MET A 28 3.05 -9.58 8.24
CA MET A 28 2.88 -9.72 9.67
C MET A 28 2.50 -8.40 10.30
N GLU A 29 1.49 -8.39 11.14
CA GLU A 29 1.22 -7.29 12.07
C GLU A 29 1.53 -7.77 13.48
N ILE A 30 2.48 -7.10 14.14
CA ILE A 30 2.95 -7.47 15.48
C ILE A 30 2.26 -6.65 16.58
N CYS A 31 2.22 -7.22 17.77
CA CYS A 31 1.79 -6.57 18.99
C CYS A 31 2.93 -6.58 20.00
N ARG A 32 3.33 -5.41 20.51
CA ARG A 32 4.34 -5.33 21.57
C ARG A 32 3.81 -5.84 22.91
N GLY A 33 4.70 -6.28 23.77
CA GLY A 33 4.39 -7.06 24.95
C GLY A 33 3.43 -6.46 25.99
N ALA A 34 3.21 -5.14 26.00
CA ALA A 34 2.35 -4.47 26.97
C ALA A 34 1.04 -3.91 26.36
N ASP A 35 0.80 -4.08 25.06
CA ASP A 35 -0.36 -3.50 24.36
C ASP A 35 -1.52 -4.50 24.27
N GLY A 36 -2.26 -4.61 25.36
CA GLY A 36 -3.43 -5.51 25.43
C GLY A 36 -4.55 -5.13 24.47
N GLU A 37 -4.78 -3.85 24.20
CA GLU A 37 -5.80 -3.40 23.26
C GLU A 37 -5.46 -3.82 21.83
N ARG A 38 -4.21 -3.68 21.43
CA ARG A 38 -3.69 -4.14 20.14
C ARG A 38 -3.83 -5.65 19.99
N TRP A 39 -3.50 -6.39 21.03
CA TRP A 39 -3.63 -7.84 21.00
C TRP A 39 -5.07 -8.31 20.79
N GLU A 40 -6.03 -7.70 21.49
CA GLU A 40 -7.45 -7.98 21.29
C GLU A 40 -7.91 -7.55 19.88
N GLU A 41 -7.38 -6.47 19.33
CA GLU A 41 -7.66 -6.06 17.96
C GLU A 41 -7.16 -7.10 16.96
N LEU A 42 -5.94 -7.61 17.09
CA LEU A 42 -5.41 -8.65 16.21
C LEU A 42 -6.26 -9.92 16.24
N LYS A 43 -6.72 -10.34 17.41
CA LYS A 43 -7.65 -11.47 17.53
C LYS A 43 -8.95 -11.22 16.76
N ARG A 44 -9.53 -10.02 16.87
CA ARG A 44 -10.73 -9.63 16.11
C ARG A 44 -10.46 -9.59 14.60
N LYS A 45 -9.30 -9.08 14.17
CA LYS A 45 -8.88 -9.07 12.76
C LYS A 45 -8.81 -10.48 12.19
N VAL A 46 -8.19 -11.40 12.91
CA VAL A 46 -8.09 -12.81 12.50
C VAL A 46 -9.46 -13.46 12.41
N ALA A 47 -10.31 -13.26 13.42
CA ALA A 47 -11.69 -13.81 13.40
C ALA A 47 -12.51 -13.27 12.21
N SER A 48 -12.46 -11.96 11.97
CA SER A 48 -13.12 -11.31 10.84
C SER A 48 -12.55 -11.78 9.50
N GLY A 49 -11.21 -11.87 9.39
CA GLY A 49 -10.57 -12.35 8.18
C GLY A 49 -11.00 -13.76 7.81
N LYS A 50 -11.01 -14.66 8.78
CA LYS A 50 -11.50 -16.04 8.58
C LYS A 50 -12.97 -16.08 8.12
N ALA A 51 -13.80 -15.24 8.71
CA ALA A 51 -15.23 -15.15 8.31
C ALA A 51 -15.41 -14.68 6.85
N PHE A 52 -14.43 -13.93 6.31
CA PHE A 52 -14.41 -13.50 4.91
C PHE A 52 -13.52 -14.37 4.01
N GLY A 53 -13.07 -15.53 4.48
CA GLY A 53 -12.35 -16.51 3.69
C GLY A 53 -10.84 -16.19 3.47
N THR A 54 -10.24 -15.37 4.34
CA THR A 54 -8.79 -15.14 4.32
C THR A 54 -8.03 -16.18 5.15
N ASN A 55 -6.76 -16.41 4.81
CA ASN A 55 -5.90 -17.39 5.47
C ASN A 55 -5.14 -16.83 6.68
N VAL A 56 -5.57 -15.71 7.23
CA VAL A 56 -4.90 -15.05 8.36
C VAL A 56 -4.93 -15.92 9.61
N ARG A 57 -3.85 -15.87 10.38
CA ARG A 57 -3.73 -16.59 11.65
C ARG A 57 -2.98 -15.77 12.69
N LEU A 58 -3.20 -16.07 13.96
CA LEU A 58 -2.33 -15.60 15.04
C LEU A 58 -0.99 -16.34 14.98
N VAL A 59 0.06 -15.65 15.40
CA VAL A 59 1.43 -16.17 15.50
C VAL A 59 2.02 -15.83 16.86
N THR A 60 2.81 -16.76 17.36
CA THR A 60 3.55 -16.62 18.63
C THR A 60 4.82 -15.80 18.44
N PRO A 61 5.44 -15.27 19.52
CA PRO A 61 6.75 -14.61 19.45
C PRO A 61 7.82 -15.46 18.76
N ALA A 62 7.90 -16.74 19.07
CA ALA A 62 8.86 -17.67 18.47
C ALA A 62 8.65 -17.82 16.95
N GLU A 63 7.40 -17.98 16.49
CA GLU A 63 7.09 -18.01 15.07
C GLU A 63 7.43 -16.69 14.35
N ILE A 64 7.24 -15.55 15.03
CA ILE A 64 7.62 -14.23 14.50
C ILE A 64 9.13 -14.15 14.32
N LYS A 65 9.92 -14.57 15.32
CA LYS A 65 11.39 -14.60 15.27
C LYS A 65 11.89 -15.52 14.16
N GLU A 66 11.27 -16.68 13.96
CA GLU A 66 11.60 -17.60 12.87
C GLU A 66 11.33 -16.95 11.50
N MET A 67 10.20 -16.26 11.34
CA MET A 67 9.81 -15.61 10.08
C MET A 67 10.55 -14.32 9.81
N PHE A 68 11.01 -13.60 10.84
CA PHE A 68 11.72 -12.33 10.71
C PHE A 68 12.86 -12.25 11.77
N PRO A 69 14.08 -12.63 11.42
CA PRO A 69 15.16 -12.87 12.38
C PRO A 69 15.61 -11.66 13.22
N LEU A 70 15.36 -10.44 12.76
CA LEU A 70 15.76 -9.21 13.48
C LEU A 70 14.78 -8.79 14.57
N ILE A 71 13.64 -9.47 14.74
CA ILE A 71 12.71 -9.18 15.84
C ILE A 71 13.24 -9.82 17.13
N GLU A 72 13.25 -9.06 18.22
CA GLU A 72 13.49 -9.58 19.56
C GLU A 72 12.21 -10.21 20.12
N GLU A 73 12.29 -11.51 20.43
CA GLU A 73 11.14 -12.33 20.81
C GLU A 73 10.46 -11.85 22.09
N ASP A 74 11.24 -11.41 23.07
CA ASP A 74 10.78 -10.93 24.38
C ASP A 74 10.09 -9.56 24.31
N MET A 75 10.24 -8.82 23.21
CA MET A 75 9.59 -7.53 22.99
C MET A 75 8.19 -7.63 22.38
N VAL A 76 7.79 -8.79 21.89
CA VAL A 76 6.50 -9.00 21.25
C VAL A 76 5.62 -9.97 22.02
N GLN A 77 4.34 -9.68 22.10
CA GLN A 77 3.33 -10.57 22.69
C GLN A 77 2.84 -11.62 21.69
N GLY A 78 2.87 -11.29 20.42
CA GLY A 78 2.41 -12.10 19.30
C GLY A 78 2.08 -11.25 18.10
N GLY A 79 1.44 -11.85 17.11
CA GLY A 79 1.08 -11.14 15.90
C GLY A 79 -0.04 -11.81 15.11
N MET A 80 -0.41 -11.18 14.01
CA MET A 80 -1.25 -11.74 12.96
C MET A 80 -0.40 -11.93 11.71
N PHE A 81 -0.45 -13.10 11.12
CA PHE A 81 0.21 -13.40 9.86
C PHE A 81 -0.80 -13.61 8.73
N ASP A 82 -0.61 -12.92 7.62
CA ASP A 82 -1.30 -13.15 6.35
C ASP A 82 -0.34 -13.79 5.35
N PRO A 83 -0.45 -15.09 5.06
CA PRO A 83 0.41 -15.77 4.10
C PRO A 83 0.20 -15.31 2.67
N ASP A 84 -0.89 -14.62 2.41
CA ASP A 84 -1.28 -14.17 1.07
C ASP A 84 -0.88 -12.72 0.79
N ALA A 85 -0.29 -12.01 1.75
CA ALA A 85 0.29 -10.69 1.55
C ALA A 85 1.58 -10.75 0.70
N GLY A 86 2.01 -9.61 0.20
CA GLY A 86 3.20 -9.53 -0.64
C GLY A 86 3.44 -8.13 -1.21
N LEU A 87 4.31 -8.08 -2.18
CA LEU A 87 4.81 -6.86 -2.78
C LEU A 87 4.34 -6.71 -4.24
N VAL A 88 4.00 -5.49 -4.63
CA VAL A 88 3.76 -5.16 -6.06
C VAL A 88 5.11 -4.99 -6.76
N ILE A 89 5.34 -5.78 -7.81
CA ILE A 89 6.60 -5.83 -8.55
C ILE A 89 6.44 -5.38 -10.00
N PRO A 90 7.49 -4.82 -10.61
CA PRO A 90 8.79 -4.46 -10.01
C PRO A 90 8.70 -3.22 -9.10
N ARG A 91 7.77 -2.31 -9.33
CA ARG A 91 7.47 -1.11 -8.54
C ARG A 91 6.07 -0.59 -8.87
N SER A 92 5.43 0.10 -7.93
CA SER A 92 4.08 0.64 -8.12
C SER A 92 3.97 1.57 -9.32
N GLN A 93 4.96 2.44 -9.54
CA GLN A 93 4.99 3.36 -10.69
C GLN A 93 5.05 2.61 -12.02
N THR A 94 5.86 1.54 -12.10
CA THR A 94 5.98 0.73 -13.32
C THR A 94 4.66 0.03 -13.63
N VAL A 95 3.99 -0.52 -12.62
CA VAL A 95 2.69 -1.16 -12.80
C VAL A 95 1.63 -0.15 -13.22
N ALA A 96 1.58 1.02 -12.57
CA ALA A 96 0.68 2.11 -12.97
C ALA A 96 0.94 2.54 -14.44
N GLY A 97 2.21 2.69 -14.85
CA GLY A 97 2.57 2.98 -16.24
C GLY A 97 2.05 1.92 -17.21
N LYS A 98 2.25 0.63 -16.91
CA LYS A 98 1.73 -0.46 -17.77
C LYS A 98 0.21 -0.47 -17.88
N LEU A 99 -0.51 -0.11 -16.82
CA LEU A 99 -1.97 0.01 -16.87
C LEU A 99 -2.40 1.19 -17.77
N VAL A 100 -1.70 2.31 -17.68
CA VAL A 100 -1.90 3.47 -18.55
C VAL A 100 -1.63 3.09 -20.00
N ASP A 101 -0.49 2.47 -20.31
CA ASP A 101 -0.13 2.03 -21.65
C ASP A 101 -1.18 1.10 -22.26
N ALA A 102 -1.70 0.16 -21.46
CA ALA A 102 -2.74 -0.76 -21.89
C ALA A 102 -4.05 -0.03 -22.22
N ALA A 103 -4.42 0.95 -21.39
CA ALA A 103 -5.61 1.76 -21.61
C ALA A 103 -5.49 2.68 -22.83
N GLU A 104 -4.32 3.30 -23.06
CA GLU A 104 -4.06 4.12 -24.26
C GLU A 104 -4.08 3.27 -25.55
N LYS A 105 -3.48 2.08 -25.53
CA LYS A 105 -3.53 1.12 -26.65
C LYS A 105 -4.94 0.70 -27.02
N SER A 106 -5.87 0.70 -26.07
CA SER A 106 -7.29 0.44 -26.34
C SER A 106 -8.01 1.56 -27.09
N GLY A 107 -7.37 2.72 -27.23
CA GLY A 107 -7.93 3.94 -27.83
C GLY A 107 -8.97 4.66 -26.94
N LYS A 108 -9.21 4.18 -25.72
CA LYS A 108 -10.22 4.72 -24.80
C LYS A 108 -9.66 5.71 -23.79
N LEU A 109 -8.34 5.85 -23.69
CA LEU A 109 -7.65 6.78 -22.81
C LEU A 109 -6.74 7.70 -23.61
N LYS A 110 -6.68 8.96 -23.19
CA LYS A 110 -5.64 9.92 -23.57
C LYS A 110 -5.02 10.48 -22.30
N VAL A 111 -3.71 10.48 -22.19
CA VAL A 111 -2.98 11.01 -21.04
C VAL A 111 -2.29 12.32 -21.42
N PHE A 112 -2.47 13.33 -20.60
CA PHE A 112 -1.84 14.65 -20.75
C PHE A 112 -0.94 14.92 -19.56
N GLY A 113 0.31 14.48 -19.64
CA GLY A 113 1.33 14.78 -18.64
C GLY A 113 1.63 16.27 -18.54
N ASN A 114 2.11 16.72 -17.38
CA ASN A 114 2.44 18.12 -17.12
C ASN A 114 1.28 19.09 -17.47
N THR A 115 0.06 18.69 -17.17
CA THR A 115 -1.15 19.46 -17.53
C THR A 115 -2.03 19.60 -16.29
N PRO A 116 -1.66 20.48 -15.34
CA PRO A 116 -2.43 20.70 -14.13
C PRO A 116 -3.79 21.31 -14.44
N ALA A 117 -4.81 20.87 -13.70
CA ALA A 117 -6.12 21.52 -13.67
C ALA A 117 -5.99 22.90 -13.03
N GLN A 118 -6.45 23.95 -13.71
CA GLN A 118 -6.45 25.32 -13.23
C GLN A 118 -7.79 25.72 -12.62
N SER A 119 -8.88 25.25 -13.22
CA SER A 119 -10.24 25.44 -12.70
C SER A 119 -11.18 24.37 -13.26
N LEU A 120 -12.35 24.27 -12.65
CA LEU A 120 -13.43 23.42 -13.10
C LEU A 120 -14.55 24.29 -13.70
N ILE A 121 -15.18 23.83 -14.76
CA ILE A 121 -16.34 24.49 -15.37
C ILE A 121 -17.58 23.91 -14.72
N VAL A 122 -18.35 24.77 -14.07
CA VAL A 122 -19.62 24.41 -13.41
C VAL A 122 -20.72 25.30 -13.98
N GLU A 123 -21.77 24.69 -14.51
CA GLU A 123 -22.95 25.39 -15.05
C GLU A 123 -24.20 24.77 -14.40
N ASN A 124 -25.03 25.63 -13.80
CA ASN A 124 -26.26 25.21 -13.12
C ASN A 124 -26.05 24.08 -12.10
N GLY A 125 -24.95 24.12 -11.36
CA GLY A 125 -24.59 23.09 -10.36
C GLY A 125 -24.05 21.78 -10.93
N HIS A 126 -23.82 21.69 -12.22
CA HIS A 126 -23.27 20.51 -12.90
C HIS A 126 -21.90 20.78 -13.48
N ILE A 127 -21.00 19.80 -13.30
CA ILE A 127 -19.67 19.84 -13.91
C ILE A 127 -19.81 19.74 -15.44
N LYS A 128 -19.01 20.52 -16.17
CA LYS A 128 -18.96 20.52 -17.65
C LYS A 128 -17.57 20.27 -18.18
N GLY A 129 -16.54 20.44 -17.39
CA GLY A 129 -15.18 20.22 -17.85
C GLY A 129 -14.11 20.77 -16.93
N VAL A 130 -12.89 20.72 -17.44
CA VAL A 130 -11.67 21.14 -16.75
C VAL A 130 -10.91 22.13 -17.62
N VAL A 131 -10.50 23.26 -17.05
CA VAL A 131 -9.60 24.23 -17.69
C VAL A 131 -8.16 23.88 -17.35
N THR A 132 -7.30 23.88 -18.35
CA THR A 132 -5.85 23.68 -18.20
C THR A 132 -5.10 24.78 -18.95
N HIS A 133 -3.80 24.93 -18.71
CA HIS A 133 -2.97 25.86 -19.50
C HIS A 133 -2.82 25.47 -20.98
N ARG A 134 -3.20 24.23 -21.33
CA ARG A 134 -3.15 23.69 -22.71
C ARG A 134 -4.52 23.73 -23.43
N GLY A 135 -5.53 24.24 -22.77
CA GLY A 135 -6.89 24.32 -23.27
C GLY A 135 -7.91 23.69 -22.33
N THR A 136 -9.13 23.67 -22.77
CA THR A 136 -10.28 23.17 -22.02
C THR A 136 -10.65 21.76 -22.46
N ILE A 137 -10.92 20.90 -21.50
CA ILE A 137 -11.43 19.54 -21.73
C ILE A 137 -12.88 19.50 -21.26
N MET A 138 -13.81 19.31 -22.18
CA MET A 138 -15.22 19.13 -21.85
C MET A 138 -15.49 17.67 -21.45
N ALA A 139 -16.26 17.46 -20.38
CA ALA A 139 -16.60 16.13 -19.87
C ALA A 139 -17.89 16.16 -19.07
N ASP A 140 -18.69 15.10 -19.19
CA ASP A 140 -19.93 14.92 -18.40
C ASP A 140 -19.64 14.52 -16.95
N HIS A 141 -18.49 13.89 -16.71
CA HIS A 141 -18.02 13.47 -15.38
C HIS A 141 -16.54 13.82 -15.20
N VAL A 142 -16.19 14.33 -14.05
CA VAL A 142 -14.81 14.57 -13.63
C VAL A 142 -14.52 13.78 -12.35
N ILE A 143 -13.55 12.86 -12.43
CA ILE A 143 -13.10 12.07 -11.27
C ILE A 143 -11.78 12.66 -10.77
N VAL A 144 -11.76 13.06 -9.51
CA VAL A 144 -10.59 13.66 -8.88
C VAL A 144 -9.78 12.58 -8.15
N CYS A 145 -8.59 12.26 -8.68
CA CYS A 145 -7.64 11.33 -8.09
C CYS A 145 -6.33 12.06 -7.72
N ALA A 146 -6.45 13.25 -7.13
CA ALA A 146 -5.34 14.16 -6.89
C ALA A 146 -4.63 13.96 -5.54
N GLY A 147 -4.93 12.89 -4.80
CA GLY A 147 -4.29 12.58 -3.52
C GLY A 147 -4.34 13.76 -2.55
N LEU A 148 -3.21 14.16 -1.99
CA LEU A 148 -3.11 15.27 -1.04
C LEU A 148 -3.48 16.65 -1.63
N TRP A 149 -3.46 16.81 -2.95
CA TRP A 149 -3.93 18.03 -3.65
C TRP A 149 -5.44 18.04 -3.90
N GLY A 150 -6.16 16.98 -3.57
CA GLY A 150 -7.62 16.90 -3.77
C GLY A 150 -8.39 18.04 -3.09
N ARG A 151 -7.88 18.56 -1.97
CA ARG A 151 -8.44 19.72 -1.28
C ARG A 151 -8.49 20.97 -2.19
N LEU A 152 -7.41 21.24 -2.92
CA LEU A 152 -7.34 22.37 -3.85
C LEU A 152 -8.36 22.27 -4.98
N ILE A 153 -8.60 21.05 -5.46
CA ILE A 153 -9.62 20.81 -6.49
C ILE A 153 -11.03 20.98 -5.93
N ALA A 154 -11.29 20.53 -4.70
CA ALA A 154 -12.58 20.74 -4.03
C ALA A 154 -12.89 22.23 -3.85
N GLU A 155 -11.91 23.04 -3.47
CA GLU A 155 -12.04 24.49 -3.31
C GLU A 155 -12.45 25.19 -4.62
N MET A 156 -12.06 24.68 -5.80
CA MET A 156 -12.45 25.22 -7.10
C MET A 156 -13.96 25.20 -7.35
N VAL A 157 -14.70 24.36 -6.64
CA VAL A 157 -16.17 24.25 -6.74
C VAL A 157 -16.87 24.66 -5.45
N GLY A 158 -16.16 25.36 -4.55
CA GLY A 158 -16.70 25.80 -3.26
C GLY A 158 -16.90 24.67 -2.23
N GLY A 159 -16.32 23.51 -2.49
CA GLY A 159 -16.34 22.35 -1.59
C GLY A 159 -15.19 22.37 -0.60
N ALA A 160 -15.33 21.59 0.49
CA ALA A 160 -14.27 21.36 1.46
C ALA A 160 -13.97 19.85 1.55
N LEU A 161 -12.71 19.47 1.40
CA LEU A 161 -12.25 18.10 1.60
C LEU A 161 -11.34 18.08 2.84
N PRO A 162 -11.70 17.38 3.92
CA PRO A 162 -10.93 17.35 5.17
C PRO A 162 -9.71 16.41 5.05
N VAL A 163 -8.79 16.76 4.15
CA VAL A 163 -7.53 16.06 3.93
C VAL A 163 -6.39 16.98 4.36
N MET A 164 -5.55 16.49 5.25
CA MET A 164 -4.33 17.17 5.68
C MET A 164 -3.12 16.37 5.19
N PRO A 165 -2.21 16.99 4.41
CA PRO A 165 -0.96 16.36 4.05
C PRO A 165 -0.07 16.19 5.30
N VAL A 166 0.55 15.03 5.42
CA VAL A 166 1.53 14.73 6.46
C VAL A 166 2.76 14.12 5.81
N ASP A 167 3.93 14.39 6.38
CA ASP A 167 5.16 13.69 6.02
C ASP A 167 5.24 12.36 6.75
N HIS A 168 5.67 11.34 6.03
CA HIS A 168 5.96 10.03 6.58
C HIS A 168 7.39 9.67 6.20
N PRO A 169 8.35 9.77 7.14
CA PRO A 169 9.75 9.52 6.84
C PRO A 169 9.96 8.06 6.48
N LEU A 170 10.81 7.83 5.50
CA LEU A 170 11.26 6.53 5.08
C LEU A 170 12.77 6.45 5.24
N THR A 171 13.25 5.51 6.03
CA THR A 171 14.65 5.36 6.39
C THR A 171 15.14 3.97 6.04
N PHE A 172 16.40 3.86 5.63
CA PHE A 172 17.05 2.60 5.33
C PHE A 172 18.15 2.34 6.35
N PHE A 173 18.14 1.16 6.94
CA PHE A 173 19.14 0.69 7.90
C PHE A 173 19.81 -0.58 7.37
N GLY A 174 21.09 -0.74 7.62
CA GLY A 174 21.85 -1.91 7.23
C GLY A 174 23.19 -1.55 6.58
N PRO A 175 23.85 -2.47 5.87
CA PRO A 175 23.35 -3.82 5.54
C PRO A 175 23.38 -4.81 6.71
N TYR A 176 22.49 -5.82 6.66
CA TYR A 176 22.41 -6.90 7.62
C TYR A 176 22.76 -8.24 6.96
N ASN A 177 23.67 -9.00 7.61
CA ASN A 177 24.11 -10.31 7.10
C ASN A 177 23.01 -11.37 7.18
N GLU A 178 22.05 -11.19 8.08
CA GLU A 178 20.88 -12.06 8.27
C GLU A 178 20.02 -12.18 7.00
N PHE A 179 20.21 -11.29 6.06
CA PHE A 179 19.49 -11.29 4.77
C PHE A 179 20.26 -11.99 3.64
N GLU A 180 21.45 -12.55 3.91
CA GLU A 180 22.19 -13.31 2.90
C GLU A 180 21.38 -14.49 2.37
N GLY A 181 21.40 -14.70 1.07
CA GLY A 181 20.70 -15.80 0.40
C GLY A 181 19.18 -15.66 0.28
N THR A 182 18.62 -14.54 0.70
CA THR A 182 17.14 -14.35 0.71
C THR A 182 16.55 -13.97 -0.65
N GLY A 183 17.37 -13.64 -1.63
CA GLY A 183 16.93 -13.28 -2.97
C GLY A 183 16.97 -11.78 -3.25
N LYS A 184 16.50 -11.40 -4.43
CA LYS A 184 16.75 -10.08 -5.01
C LYS A 184 15.91 -8.94 -4.43
N ASP A 185 14.64 -9.20 -4.12
CA ASP A 185 13.68 -8.13 -3.85
C ASP A 185 13.31 -8.03 -2.36
N ILE A 186 12.87 -9.12 -1.78
CA ILE A 186 12.42 -9.22 -0.38
C ILE A 186 12.57 -10.68 0.08
N GLY A 187 13.22 -10.88 1.21
CA GLY A 187 13.50 -12.20 1.79
C GLY A 187 12.49 -12.67 2.82
N PHE A 188 11.90 -11.73 3.56
CA PHE A 188 11.03 -12.00 4.71
C PHE A 188 9.63 -11.41 4.52
N PRO A 189 8.64 -11.82 5.32
CA PRO A 189 7.33 -11.19 5.33
C PRO A 189 7.41 -9.69 5.62
N LEU A 190 6.52 -8.91 4.98
CA LEU A 190 6.32 -7.50 5.33
C LEU A 190 5.93 -7.41 6.79
N LEU A 191 6.49 -6.48 7.54
CA LEU A 191 6.22 -6.34 8.96
C LEU A 191 5.58 -4.99 9.27
N ARG A 192 4.56 -5.01 10.12
CA ARG A 192 3.85 -3.83 10.58
C ARG A 192 3.73 -3.80 12.10
N ASP A 193 4.16 -2.71 12.69
CA ASP A 193 3.91 -2.35 14.09
C ASP A 193 2.89 -1.22 14.15
N GLN A 194 1.63 -1.57 14.03
CA GLN A 194 0.54 -0.59 13.96
C GLN A 194 0.39 0.21 15.26
N GLY A 195 0.78 -0.36 16.40
CA GLY A 195 0.75 0.33 17.69
C GLY A 195 1.68 1.54 17.72
N ASN A 196 2.78 1.49 16.98
CA ASN A 196 3.76 2.56 16.87
C ASN A 196 3.75 3.25 15.50
N SER A 197 2.70 3.01 14.70
CA SER A 197 2.56 3.58 13.35
C SER A 197 3.78 3.31 12.45
N ALA A 198 4.42 2.16 12.63
CA ALA A 198 5.61 1.78 11.87
C ALA A 198 5.34 0.57 10.97
N TYR A 199 6.02 0.54 9.84
CA TYR A 199 6.09 -0.63 8.97
C TYR A 199 7.51 -0.82 8.46
N MET A 200 7.85 -2.04 8.12
CA MET A 200 9.19 -2.35 7.62
C MET A 200 9.18 -3.54 6.67
N ARG A 201 10.18 -3.56 5.82
CA ARG A 201 10.53 -4.71 4.99
C ARG A 201 12.03 -4.77 4.76
N ASP A 202 12.54 -5.94 4.48
CA ASP A 202 13.89 -6.08 3.97
C ASP A 202 13.98 -5.72 2.48
N THR A 203 15.18 -5.48 1.99
CA THR A 203 15.47 -5.21 0.57
C THR A 203 16.19 -6.38 -0.11
N GLY A 204 16.10 -7.57 0.47
CA GLY A 204 16.70 -8.79 -0.07
C GLY A 204 18.19 -8.96 0.29
N ASP A 205 18.88 -9.80 -0.48
CA ASP A 205 20.25 -10.22 -0.25
C ASP A 205 21.23 -9.03 -0.33
N PRO A 206 22.11 -8.82 0.68
CA PRO A 206 23.13 -7.76 0.68
C PRO A 206 24.15 -7.85 -0.47
N LYS A 207 24.22 -8.98 -1.15
CA LYS A 207 25.06 -9.15 -2.36
C LYS A 207 24.46 -8.52 -3.60
N THR A 208 23.21 -8.03 -3.54
CA THR A 208 22.58 -7.24 -4.59
C THR A 208 22.83 -5.75 -4.38
N THR A 209 22.69 -4.94 -5.42
CA THR A 209 23.09 -3.52 -5.44
C THR A 209 22.38 -2.67 -4.36
N GLU A 210 21.16 -3.00 -4.00
CA GLU A 210 20.33 -2.27 -3.02
C GLU A 210 19.86 -3.19 -1.88
N GLY A 211 20.49 -4.37 -1.75
CA GLY A 211 20.05 -5.39 -0.80
C GLY A 211 20.63 -5.23 0.60
N GLY A 212 20.14 -6.07 1.50
CA GLY A 212 20.64 -6.18 2.86
C GLY A 212 20.14 -5.12 3.84
N GLN A 213 19.23 -4.25 3.43
CA GLN A 213 18.73 -3.17 4.29
C GLN A 213 17.31 -3.46 4.81
N ILE A 214 16.93 -2.79 5.88
CA ILE A 214 15.54 -2.59 6.28
C ILE A 214 15.09 -1.23 5.80
N GLU A 215 14.04 -1.21 5.01
CA GLU A 215 13.24 -0.03 4.74
C GLU A 215 12.24 0.13 5.88
N TRP A 216 12.31 1.25 6.58
CA TRP A 216 11.48 1.59 7.73
C TRP A 216 10.71 2.88 7.45
N GLY A 217 9.38 2.83 7.61
CA GLY A 217 8.48 3.98 7.52
C GLY A 217 7.49 4.04 8.67
#